data_9d7c1dc7d6a16a0b13c7d63c9d5506ab
#
_entry.id   9d7c1dc7d6a16a0b13c7d63c9d5506ab
#
_cell.length_a   1.000
_cell.length_b   1.000
_cell.length_c   1.000
_cell.angle_alpha   90.00
_cell.angle_beta   90.00
_cell.angle_gamma   90.00
#
_symmetry.space_group_name_H-M   'P 1'
#
loop_
_entity.id
_entity.type
_entity.pdbx_description
1 polymer ?
#
loop_
_entity_poly.entity_id
_entity_poly.type
_entity_poly.pdbx_seq_one_letter_code
_entity_poly.pdbx_strand_id
1 'polypeptide(L)' 'VHERLLHCFERFGESVLTERERQVSQLLLRGHSSKSIARQLQIAPGTVMVHKRNLFSKLGISSQYELFSLLIDQLGGH' A
#
# COMPACT_ATOMS: atom_id res chain seq x y z
N VAL A 1 -8.41 -9.52 -16.40
CA VAL A 1 -8.73 -8.99 -15.07
C VAL A 1 -7.54 -9.13 -14.13
N HIS A 2 -6.92 -10.32 -14.11
CA HIS A 2 -5.77 -10.57 -13.24
C HIS A 2 -4.57 -9.68 -13.58
N GLU A 3 -4.25 -9.54 -14.86
CA GLU A 3 -3.15 -8.69 -15.29
C GLU A 3 -3.42 -7.22 -14.96
N ARG A 4 -4.67 -6.80 -15.10
CA ARG A 4 -5.06 -5.44 -14.80
C ARG A 4 -4.91 -5.14 -13.30
N LEU A 5 -5.29 -6.11 -12.46
CA LEU A 5 -5.13 -5.97 -11.03
C LEU A 5 -3.66 -5.86 -10.64
N LEU A 6 -2.80 -6.71 -11.21
CA LEU A 6 -1.36 -6.66 -10.96
C LEU A 6 -0.77 -5.32 -11.39
N HIS A 7 -1.22 -4.80 -12.52
CA HIS A 7 -0.77 -3.51 -13.02
C HIS A 7 -1.14 -2.39 -12.07
N CYS A 8 -2.37 -2.42 -11.53
CA CYS A 8 -2.80 -1.44 -10.55
C CYS A 8 -1.99 -1.52 -9.26
N PHE A 9 -1.67 -2.74 -8.79
CA PHE A 9 -0.81 -2.92 -7.64
C PHE A 9 0.55 -2.28 -7.86
N GLU A 10 1.17 -2.53 -9.01
CA GLU A 10 2.50 -2.05 -9.30
C GLU A 10 2.58 -0.53 -9.40
N ARG A 11 1.52 0.09 -9.89
CA ARG A 11 1.50 1.54 -10.12
C ARG A 11 0.79 2.32 -9.02
N PHE A 12 0.20 1.62 -8.06
CA PHE A 12 -0.57 2.29 -7.01
C PHE A 12 0.32 3.25 -6.21
N GLY A 13 -0.08 4.51 -6.15
CA GLY A 13 0.63 5.53 -5.41
C GLY A 13 1.95 5.96 -6.01
N GLU A 14 2.23 5.58 -7.26
CA GLU A 14 3.51 5.80 -7.91
C GLU A 14 3.96 7.27 -7.89
N SER A 15 3.03 8.21 -8.04
CA SER A 15 3.37 9.63 -8.10
C SER A 15 3.31 10.33 -6.75
N VAL A 16 2.82 9.67 -5.72
CA VAL A 16 2.58 10.29 -4.40
C VAL A 16 3.48 9.69 -3.33
N LEU A 17 3.67 8.38 -3.37
CA LEU A 17 4.37 7.65 -2.32
C LEU A 17 5.85 7.47 -2.65
N THR A 18 6.68 7.44 -1.60
CA THR A 18 8.07 7.03 -1.76
C THR A 18 8.14 5.56 -2.12
N GLU A 19 9.31 5.10 -2.57
CA GLU A 19 9.53 3.69 -2.92
C GLU A 19 9.16 2.77 -1.76
N ARG A 20 9.61 3.08 -0.56
CA ARG A 20 9.35 2.23 0.62
C ARG A 20 7.87 2.27 1.00
N GLU A 21 7.25 3.45 0.96
CA GLU A 21 5.82 3.57 1.24
C GLU A 21 4.99 2.78 0.24
N ARG A 22 5.40 2.81 -1.02
CA ARG A 22 4.72 2.05 -2.06
C ARG A 22 4.83 0.55 -1.81
N GLN A 23 6.02 0.07 -1.42
CA GLN A 23 6.21 -1.34 -1.08
C GLN A 23 5.31 -1.76 0.09
N VAL A 24 5.24 -0.92 1.12
CA VAL A 24 4.36 -1.19 2.27
C VAL A 24 2.91 -1.24 1.83
N SER A 25 2.47 -0.28 1.00
CA SER A 25 1.08 -0.26 0.54
C SER A 25 0.72 -1.51 -0.25
N GLN A 26 1.62 -1.97 -1.11
CA GLN A 26 1.39 -3.17 -1.91
C GLN A 26 1.23 -4.40 -1.02
N LEU A 27 2.06 -4.53 0.00
CA LEU A 27 1.97 -5.66 0.92
C LEU A 27 0.71 -5.60 1.78
N LEU A 28 0.31 -4.40 2.20
CA LEU A 28 -0.95 -4.22 2.92
C LEU A 28 -2.14 -4.65 2.07
N LEU A 29 -2.13 -4.27 0.79
CA LEU A 29 -3.22 -4.63 -0.13
C LEU A 29 -3.28 -6.13 -0.38
N ARG A 30 -2.16 -6.83 -0.22
CA ARG A 30 -2.12 -8.29 -0.33
C ARG A 30 -2.50 -8.99 0.97
N GLY A 31 -2.81 -8.24 2.02
CA GLY A 31 -3.27 -8.81 3.28
C GLY A 31 -2.19 -9.10 4.30
N HIS A 32 -0.97 -8.60 4.09
CA HIS A 32 0.11 -8.83 5.06
C HIS A 32 -0.06 -7.95 6.28
N SER A 33 0.27 -8.52 7.45
CA SER A 33 0.32 -7.78 8.70
C SER A 33 1.58 -6.93 8.76
N SER A 34 1.61 -5.97 9.70
CA SER A 34 2.81 -5.15 9.90
C SER A 34 4.04 -6.01 10.21
N LYS A 35 3.87 -7.08 10.99
CA LYS A 35 4.97 -7.99 11.31
C LYS A 35 5.46 -8.71 10.06
N SER A 36 4.55 -9.16 9.22
CA SER A 36 4.90 -9.84 7.97
C SER A 36 5.64 -8.90 7.03
N ILE A 37 5.17 -7.66 6.92
CA ILE A 37 5.80 -6.65 6.08
C ILE A 37 7.22 -6.37 6.57
N ALA A 38 7.38 -6.19 7.88
CA ALA A 38 8.70 -5.95 8.46
C ALA A 38 9.68 -7.07 8.11
N ARG A 39 9.21 -8.30 8.19
CA ARG A 39 10.02 -9.47 7.88
C ARG A 39 10.41 -9.50 6.40
N GLN A 40 9.46 -9.23 5.52
CA GLN A 40 9.73 -9.26 4.08
C GLN A 40 10.65 -8.14 3.63
N LEU A 41 10.53 -6.97 4.23
CA LEU A 41 11.35 -5.82 3.87
C LEU A 41 12.63 -5.74 4.70
N GLN A 42 12.78 -6.62 5.68
CA GLN A 42 13.95 -6.67 6.56
C GLN A 42 14.16 -5.36 7.30
N ILE A 43 13.08 -4.83 7.86
CA ILE A 43 13.09 -3.61 8.67
C ILE A 43 12.35 -3.87 9.98
N ALA A 44 12.51 -2.96 10.94
CA ALA A 44 11.84 -3.10 12.23
C ALA A 44 10.32 -2.86 12.07
N PRO A 45 9.48 -3.55 12.86
CA PRO A 45 8.04 -3.30 12.83
C PRO A 45 7.66 -1.84 13.09
N GLY A 46 8.39 -1.15 13.95
CA GLY A 46 8.17 0.27 14.20
C GLY A 46 8.37 1.12 12.95
N THR A 47 9.35 0.74 12.12
CA THR A 47 9.60 1.43 10.86
C THR A 47 8.45 1.24 9.89
N VAL A 48 7.86 0.03 9.85
CA VAL A 48 6.68 -0.24 9.04
C VAL A 48 5.53 0.68 9.46
N MET A 49 5.35 0.84 10.77
CA MET A 49 4.27 1.70 11.28
C MET A 49 4.47 3.16 10.86
N VAL A 50 5.71 3.64 10.83
CA VAL A 50 6.01 4.99 10.36
C VAL A 50 5.66 5.14 8.88
N HIS A 51 6.09 4.19 8.06
CA HIS A 51 5.77 4.23 6.63
C HIS A 51 4.26 4.15 6.40
N LYS A 52 3.58 3.31 7.15
CA LYS A 52 2.13 3.16 7.05
C LYS A 52 1.42 4.45 7.38
N ARG A 53 1.81 5.10 8.47
CA ARG A 53 1.21 6.38 8.87
C ARG A 53 1.43 7.45 7.80
N ASN A 54 2.64 7.50 7.26
CA ASN A 54 2.97 8.49 6.25
C ASN A 54 2.19 8.28 4.96
N LEU A 55 2.09 7.03 4.51
CA LEU A 55 1.34 6.76 3.28
C LEU A 55 -0.15 7.01 3.46
N PHE A 56 -0.70 6.71 4.63
CA PHE A 56 -2.11 6.99 4.92
C PHE A 56 -2.36 8.50 4.89
N SER A 57 -1.45 9.27 5.48
CA SER A 57 -1.55 10.73 5.47
C SER A 57 -1.50 11.29 4.05
N LYS A 58 -0.58 10.80 3.24
CA LYS A 58 -0.43 11.27 1.86
C LYS A 58 -1.65 10.94 1.00
N LEU A 59 -2.28 9.81 1.24
CA LEU A 59 -3.45 9.37 0.49
C LEU A 59 -4.76 9.93 1.07
N GLY A 60 -4.71 10.59 2.22
CA GLY A 60 -5.88 11.16 2.85
C GLY A 60 -6.84 10.11 3.41
N ILE A 61 -6.30 8.98 3.87
CA ILE A 61 -7.10 7.88 4.41
C ILE A 61 -6.70 7.60 5.85
N SER A 62 -7.55 6.88 6.58
CA SER A 62 -7.31 6.56 7.98
C SER A 62 -7.36 5.07 8.29
N SER A 63 -7.64 4.23 7.31
CA SER A 63 -7.74 2.79 7.54
C SER A 63 -7.27 2.01 6.32
N GLN A 64 -6.91 0.75 6.57
CA GLN A 64 -6.54 -0.17 5.50
C GLN A 64 -7.71 -0.46 4.56
N TYR A 65 -8.92 -0.40 5.09
CA TYR A 65 -10.12 -0.57 4.30
C TYR A 65 -10.22 0.52 3.22
N GLU A 66 -9.95 1.77 3.59
CA GLU A 66 -9.96 2.87 2.64
C GLU A 66 -8.85 2.74 1.60
N LEU A 67 -7.70 2.19 1.99
CA LEU A 67 -6.62 1.91 1.05
C LEU A 67 -7.09 0.95 -0.03
N PHE A 68 -7.80 -0.10 0.37
CA PHE A 68 -8.34 -1.08 -0.55
C PHE A 68 -9.37 -0.45 -1.49
N SER A 69 -10.21 0.45 -0.95
CA SER A 69 -11.22 1.17 -1.75
C SER A 69 -10.57 2.01 -2.84
N LEU A 70 -9.44 2.67 -2.53
CA LEU A 70 -8.73 3.45 -3.54
C LEU A 70 -8.23 2.58 -4.69
N LEU A 71 -7.72 1.39 -4.38
CA LEU A 71 -7.28 0.46 -5.41
C LEU A 71 -8.46 0.03 -6.30
N ILE A 72 -9.59 -0.27 -5.69
CA ILE A 72 -10.79 -0.67 -6.42
C ILE A 72 -11.25 0.45 -7.35
N ASP A 73 -11.21 1.68 -6.88
CA ASP A 73 -11.58 2.84 -7.71
C ASP A 73 -10.68 2.95 -8.94
N GLN A 74 -9.38 2.75 -8.78
CA GLN A 74 -8.46 2.77 -9.90
C GLN A 74 -8.74 1.64 -10.87
N LEU A 75 -9.04 0.46 -10.35
CA LEU A 75 -9.34 -0.71 -11.16
C LEU A 75 -10.62 -0.51 -11.95
N GLY A 76 -11.58 0.24 -11.38
CA GLY A 76 -12.84 0.54 -12.04
C GLY A 76 -12.77 1.53 -13.18
N GLY A 77 -11.60 2.10 -13.43
CA GLY A 77 -11.40 2.99 -14.58
C GLY A 77 -11.80 4.43 -14.36
N HIS A 78 -11.87 4.84 -13.12
CA HIS A 78 -12.23 6.23 -12.79
C HIS A 78 -11.03 7.06 -12.44
#